data_31dd4b2f66aea74a0b1e68a7965f8186
#
_entry.id   31dd4b2f66aea74a0b1e68a7965f8186
#
_cell.length_a   1.000
_cell.length_b   1.000
_cell.length_c   1.000
_cell.angle_alpha   90.00
_cell.angle_beta   90.00
_cell.angle_gamma   90.00
#
_symmetry.space_group_name_H-M   'P 1'
#
loop_
_entity.id
_entity.type
_entity.pdbx_description
1 polymer ?
#
loop_
_entity_poly.entity_id
_entity_poly.type
_entity_poly.pdbx_seq_one_letter_code
_entity_poly.pdbx_strand_id
1 'polypeptide(L)'
;MLFKPDEKSAEGKRVRSRLGRRLVAITITLLILGGLGAIGWNALQQKQAANRGNGGGRADLPVPVLAATPAVKDVPVYLDGVGAVRALNTVTVRSQVDGKLIAVNFAEGQDVKKGDVLAEIDPAIYQAQYDQAVAKKAQDEAQLANQKLDLTRYEQLAASNAGSKQQADTQRATVAQQQALIRSDQAVIDNAQATLSYTKIVAPLSGRAGLRQVDQGNIIHAADATGLVIITQLQPIAVQFSLPQQQIMRVNAAAGRGALAVDVFGNDGVTVIDTGTLKGIDNQVDPTTGTLKLKAEFSNDKFQLWPGQFVNVRLKVETLSQAIVVPTSAVQRGPAGTFSYVIGDDDVVSARPVTVTQQNETEAVVASGIAISDRVVTTGFANLAEGAKVIVGRDEQTPQADLAPRKRGRRDSQAKDPGKDPAKDQTKDQVQDGQPRGEPAQDGQGRQGKKDWQNKDSEHRRRSRDGGQDGQGTPAGRAQGSDHSGVAKQP
;
A
#
# COMPACT_ATOMS: atom_id res chain seq x y z
N MET A 1 -54.08 -63.33 -9.00
CA MET A 1 -54.53 -64.42 -9.92
C MET A 1 -53.36 -65.41 -9.88
N LEU A 2 -53.56 -66.48 -9.12
CA LEU A 2 -53.96 -67.81 -9.59
C LEU A 2 -52.79 -68.48 -10.33
N PHE A 3 -52.24 -69.57 -10.04
CA PHE A 3 -52.79 -70.80 -9.42
C PHE A 3 -51.57 -71.72 -9.16
N LYS A 4 -51.58 -72.43 -8.05
CA LYS A 4 -51.08 -73.78 -7.77
C LYS A 4 -51.70 -74.77 -8.76
N PRO A 5 -51.42 -76.04 -8.80
CA PRO A 5 -50.83 -76.95 -7.80
C PRO A 5 -50.06 -78.20 -8.35
N ASP A 6 -49.52 -78.98 -7.36
CA ASP A 6 -49.64 -80.43 -7.13
C ASP A 6 -48.95 -81.43 -8.10
N GLU A 7 -48.53 -82.54 -7.71
CA GLU A 7 -48.59 -83.49 -6.62
C GLU A 7 -47.77 -84.75 -6.97
N LYS A 8 -47.26 -85.43 -5.93
CA LYS A 8 -47.18 -86.89 -5.77
C LYS A 8 -46.22 -87.68 -6.64
N SER A 9 -45.59 -88.67 -6.21
CA SER A 9 -45.48 -89.54 -5.04
C SER A 9 -44.50 -90.68 -5.39
N ALA A 10 -43.91 -91.18 -4.47
CA ALA A 10 -43.87 -92.57 -3.91
C ALA A 10 -42.47 -93.25 -3.98
N GLU A 11 -42.06 -93.61 -2.81
CA GLU A 11 -41.72 -94.92 -2.27
C GLU A 11 -40.43 -95.56 -2.71
N GLY A 12 -39.67 -95.82 -1.67
CA GLY A 12 -39.24 -97.18 -1.36
C GLY A 12 -37.77 -97.46 -0.95
N LYS A 13 -37.59 -97.60 0.33
CA LYS A 13 -36.76 -98.61 1.00
C LYS A 13 -35.29 -98.81 0.57
N ARG A 14 -34.29 -98.46 1.37
CA ARG A 14 -33.51 -99.40 2.17
C ARG A 14 -32.51 -98.66 3.11
N VAL A 15 -32.78 -98.90 4.35
CA VAL A 15 -31.96 -98.66 5.54
C VAL A 15 -30.83 -99.71 5.63
N ARG A 16 -29.69 -99.23 6.07
CA ARG A 16 -28.58 -99.86 6.74
C ARG A 16 -27.22 -99.71 6.05
N SER A 17 -26.39 -98.83 6.59
CA SER A 17 -24.93 -98.77 6.70
C SER A 17 -24.28 -97.43 6.58
N ARG A 18 -24.98 -96.32 6.87
CA ARG A 18 -24.45 -94.96 6.73
C ARG A 18 -24.09 -94.31 8.10
N LEU A 19 -24.38 -94.97 9.24
CA LEU A 19 -24.14 -94.37 10.58
C LEU A 19 -22.65 -94.42 10.98
N GLY A 20 -21.94 -95.55 10.66
CA GLY A 20 -20.53 -95.69 10.97
C GLY A 20 -19.58 -94.74 10.20
N ARG A 21 -19.94 -94.52 8.89
CA ARG A 21 -19.12 -93.57 8.08
C ARG A 21 -19.33 -92.10 8.46
N ARG A 22 -20.46 -91.74 8.98
CA ARG A 22 -20.73 -90.38 9.46
C ARG A 22 -20.04 -90.05 10.76
N LEU A 23 -19.98 -91.05 11.69
CA LEU A 23 -19.24 -90.87 12.95
C LEU A 23 -17.71 -90.77 12.74
N VAL A 24 -17.14 -91.48 11.81
CA VAL A 24 -15.70 -91.40 11.47
C VAL A 24 -15.42 -90.04 10.72
N ALA A 25 -16.34 -89.56 9.85
CA ALA A 25 -16.16 -88.30 9.23
C ALA A 25 -16.27 -87.12 10.21
N ILE A 26 -17.17 -87.23 11.21
CA ILE A 26 -17.33 -86.18 12.24
C ILE A 26 -16.10 -86.14 13.16
N THR A 27 -15.54 -87.27 13.51
CA THR A 27 -14.31 -87.30 14.34
C THR A 27 -13.10 -86.78 13.61
N ILE A 28 -12.96 -87.03 12.29
CA ILE A 28 -11.87 -86.52 11.48
C ILE A 28 -12.04 -85.00 11.31
N THR A 29 -13.26 -84.47 11.05
CA THR A 29 -13.49 -83.06 10.98
C THR A 29 -13.26 -82.32 12.30
N LEU A 30 -13.60 -82.93 13.45
CA LEU A 30 -13.33 -82.34 14.76
C LEU A 30 -11.81 -82.36 15.07
N LEU A 31 -11.07 -83.38 14.65
CA LEU A 31 -9.63 -83.40 14.79
C LEU A 31 -8.91 -82.37 13.89
N ILE A 32 -9.45 -82.16 12.67
CA ILE A 32 -8.90 -81.10 11.77
C ILE A 32 -9.22 -79.72 12.32
N LEU A 33 -10.46 -79.49 12.80
CA LEU A 33 -10.84 -78.23 13.43
C LEU A 33 -10.06 -77.95 14.71
N GLY A 34 -9.83 -78.96 15.55
CA GLY A 34 -8.98 -78.88 16.73
C GLY A 34 -7.53 -78.56 16.40
N GLY A 35 -7.00 -79.21 15.35
CA GLY A 35 -5.64 -78.95 14.86
C GLY A 35 -5.49 -77.54 14.25
N LEU A 36 -6.45 -77.10 13.47
CA LEU A 36 -6.47 -75.74 12.97
C LEU A 36 -6.67 -74.68 14.06
N GLY A 37 -7.50 -74.98 15.06
CA GLY A 37 -7.68 -74.15 16.25
C GLY A 37 -6.39 -74.01 17.07
N ALA A 38 -5.64 -75.16 17.29
CA ALA A 38 -4.39 -75.12 17.97
C ALA A 38 -3.25 -74.40 17.23
N ILE A 39 -3.23 -74.54 15.88
CA ILE A 39 -2.30 -73.79 15.05
C ILE A 39 -2.65 -72.31 15.04
N GLY A 40 -3.96 -71.94 14.93
CA GLY A 40 -4.43 -70.56 15.05
C GLY A 40 -4.13 -69.94 16.40
N TRP A 41 -4.36 -70.70 17.48
CA TRP A 41 -4.04 -70.23 18.83
C TRP A 41 -2.54 -70.02 19.04
N ASN A 42 -1.70 -70.93 18.52
CA ASN A 42 -0.25 -70.81 18.60
C ASN A 42 0.29 -69.66 17.75
N ALA A 43 -0.32 -69.43 16.57
CA ALA A 43 0.00 -68.27 15.72
C ALA A 43 -0.47 -66.95 16.36
N LEU A 44 -1.60 -66.92 17.09
CA LEU A 44 -2.05 -65.75 17.85
C LEU A 44 -1.14 -65.47 19.06
N GLN A 45 -0.73 -66.50 19.76
CA GLN A 45 0.22 -66.37 20.86
C GLN A 45 1.61 -65.93 20.39
N GLN A 46 2.09 -66.43 19.25
CA GLN A 46 3.33 -65.96 18.66
C GLN A 46 3.22 -64.47 18.17
N LYS A 47 2.08 -64.05 17.64
CA LYS A 47 1.84 -62.64 17.33
C LYS A 47 1.75 -61.78 18.58
N GLN A 48 1.16 -62.27 19.67
CA GLN A 48 1.12 -61.52 20.95
C GLN A 48 2.48 -61.51 21.65
N ALA A 49 3.28 -62.53 21.52
CA ALA A 49 4.65 -62.56 22.03
C ALA A 49 5.60 -61.71 21.21
N ALA A 50 5.42 -61.65 19.87
CA ALA A 50 6.15 -60.73 18.99
C ALA A 50 5.80 -59.27 19.23
N ASN A 51 4.53 -58.99 19.59
CA ASN A 51 4.10 -57.61 19.92
C ASN A 51 4.50 -57.20 21.36
N ARG A 52 4.75 -58.13 22.25
CA ARG A 52 5.32 -57.86 23.58
C ARG A 52 6.84 -57.70 23.58
N GLY A 53 7.52 -58.23 22.57
CA GLY A 53 8.97 -58.09 22.41
C GLY A 53 9.42 -56.81 21.68
N ASN A 54 8.49 -56.06 21.08
CA ASN A 54 8.84 -54.82 20.39
C ASN A 54 8.52 -53.54 21.20
N GLY A 55 8.14 -53.72 22.49
CA GLY A 55 8.08 -52.66 23.50
C GLY A 55 9.37 -52.50 24.29
N GLY A 56 10.48 -53.07 23.81
CA GLY A 56 11.81 -52.77 24.31
C GLY A 56 12.12 -51.32 24.04
N GLY A 57 12.26 -50.52 25.09
CA GLY A 57 12.62 -49.13 25.07
C GLY A 57 13.65 -48.84 23.98
N ARG A 58 13.35 -47.93 23.09
CA ARG A 58 14.42 -47.20 22.42
C ARG A 58 15.31 -46.78 23.55
N ALA A 59 16.50 -47.38 23.61
CA ALA A 59 17.54 -46.93 24.50
C ALA A 59 17.50 -45.39 24.43
N ASP A 60 17.46 -44.74 25.60
CA ASP A 60 17.55 -43.30 25.80
C ASP A 60 18.88 -42.77 25.20
N LEU A 61 19.01 -42.87 23.90
CA LEU A 61 20.11 -42.23 23.21
C LEU A 61 19.79 -40.73 23.21
N PRO A 62 20.63 -39.94 23.85
CA PRO A 62 20.38 -38.52 23.92
C PRO A 62 20.33 -37.92 22.52
N VAL A 63 19.30 -37.11 22.25
CA VAL A 63 19.07 -36.50 20.96
C VAL A 63 19.99 -35.29 20.82
N PRO A 64 20.81 -35.20 19.76
CA PRO A 64 21.62 -34.00 19.52
C PRO A 64 20.73 -32.81 19.13
N VAL A 65 20.87 -31.70 19.86
CA VAL A 65 20.12 -30.46 19.65
C VAL A 65 21.04 -29.26 19.68
N LEU A 66 20.65 -28.19 19.01
CA LEU A 66 21.23 -26.87 19.27
C LEU A 66 20.30 -26.11 20.21
N ALA A 67 20.89 -25.39 21.13
CA ALA A 67 20.18 -24.58 22.10
C ALA A 67 20.63 -23.11 22.01
N ALA A 68 19.70 -22.20 22.25
CA ALA A 68 19.97 -20.79 22.43
C ALA A 68 19.48 -20.34 23.82
N THR A 69 20.15 -19.34 24.37
CA THR A 69 19.69 -18.63 25.56
C THR A 69 18.80 -17.47 25.17
N PRO A 70 17.66 -17.24 25.85
CA PRO A 70 16.84 -16.05 25.66
C PRO A 70 17.66 -14.78 25.88
N ALA A 71 17.46 -13.79 25.06
CA ALA A 71 18.06 -12.48 25.21
C ALA A 71 17.01 -11.46 25.66
N VAL A 72 17.41 -10.49 26.47
CA VAL A 72 16.55 -9.35 26.84
C VAL A 72 16.94 -8.16 26.00
N LYS A 73 16.01 -7.63 25.23
CA LYS A 73 16.22 -6.42 24.44
C LYS A 73 14.95 -5.65 24.21
N ASP A 74 15.12 -4.39 23.82
CA ASP A 74 14.01 -3.55 23.38
C ASP A 74 13.62 -3.92 21.95
N VAL A 75 12.37 -4.34 21.76
CA VAL A 75 11.86 -4.77 20.46
C VAL A 75 10.84 -3.78 19.95
N PRO A 76 11.11 -3.08 18.83
CA PRO A 76 10.13 -2.22 18.23
C PRO A 76 9.01 -3.05 17.58
N VAL A 77 7.79 -2.58 17.78
CA VAL A 77 6.59 -3.15 17.19
C VAL A 77 6.16 -2.30 16.01
N TYR A 78 6.04 -2.95 14.87
CA TYR A 78 5.71 -2.31 13.62
C TYR A 78 4.34 -2.75 13.11
N LEU A 79 3.69 -1.86 12.37
CA LEU A 79 2.54 -2.15 11.54
C LEU A 79 2.92 -1.88 10.09
N ASP A 80 2.84 -2.91 9.28
CA ASP A 80 3.13 -2.81 7.85
C ASP A 80 1.87 -2.42 7.08
N GLY A 81 2.03 -1.59 6.07
CA GLY A 81 0.97 -1.13 5.19
C GLY A 81 1.49 -0.79 3.81
N VAL A 82 0.59 -0.65 2.86
CA VAL A 82 0.89 -0.14 1.53
C VAL A 82 0.34 1.26 1.41
N GLY A 83 1.13 2.17 0.86
CA GLY A 83 0.76 3.56 0.68
C GLY A 83 1.01 4.07 -0.72
N ALA A 84 0.45 5.23 -0.99
CA ALA A 84 0.72 6.02 -2.19
C ALA A 84 1.37 7.34 -1.77
N VAL A 85 2.43 7.69 -2.46
CA VAL A 85 3.10 8.98 -2.29
C VAL A 85 2.20 10.07 -2.84
N ARG A 86 2.02 11.14 -2.09
CA ARG A 86 1.22 12.31 -2.45
C ARG A 86 2.02 13.57 -2.24
N ALA A 87 1.92 14.50 -3.16
CA ALA A 87 2.43 15.84 -2.89
C ALA A 87 1.71 16.46 -1.69
N LEU A 88 2.43 17.23 -0.90
CA LEU A 88 1.80 17.95 0.21
C LEU A 88 0.82 18.98 -0.33
N ASN A 89 1.27 19.74 -1.34
CA ASN A 89 0.48 20.73 -2.06
C ASN A 89 0.72 20.59 -3.56
N THR A 90 -0.36 20.68 -4.33
CA THR A 90 -0.33 20.73 -5.80
C THR A 90 -1.26 21.84 -6.24
N VAL A 91 -0.77 22.76 -7.05
CA VAL A 91 -1.54 23.88 -7.56
C VAL A 91 -1.40 23.95 -9.06
N THR A 92 -2.54 24.02 -9.75
CA THR A 92 -2.60 24.37 -11.17
C THR A 92 -2.59 25.88 -11.29
N VAL A 93 -1.52 26.44 -11.82
CA VAL A 93 -1.37 27.87 -12.04
C VAL A 93 -2.18 28.26 -13.27
N ARG A 94 -3.08 29.22 -13.09
CA ARG A 94 -3.98 29.72 -14.16
C ARG A 94 -3.84 31.23 -14.30
N SER A 95 -4.17 31.72 -15.47
CA SER A 95 -4.35 33.15 -15.64
C SER A 95 -5.59 33.66 -14.91
N GLN A 96 -5.54 34.87 -14.40
CA GLN A 96 -6.69 35.57 -13.81
C GLN A 96 -7.27 36.62 -14.78
N VAL A 97 -6.55 36.87 -15.87
CA VAL A 97 -6.93 37.86 -16.91
C VAL A 97 -6.70 37.23 -18.28
N ASP A 98 -7.42 37.76 -19.27
CA ASP A 98 -7.30 37.34 -20.67
C ASP A 98 -6.14 38.04 -21.34
N GLY A 99 -5.51 37.40 -22.31
CA GLY A 99 -4.53 38.08 -23.15
C GLY A 99 -3.51 37.15 -23.79
N LYS A 100 -2.64 37.75 -24.60
CA LYS A 100 -1.57 37.05 -25.28
C LYS A 100 -0.39 36.79 -24.31
N LEU A 101 0.10 35.56 -24.25
CA LEU A 101 1.26 35.21 -23.51
C LEU A 101 2.53 35.69 -24.21
N ILE A 102 3.22 36.70 -23.65
CA ILE A 102 4.40 37.30 -24.25
C ILE A 102 5.71 36.69 -23.80
N ALA A 103 5.75 36.12 -22.58
CA ALA A 103 6.93 35.47 -22.06
C ALA A 103 6.55 34.29 -21.16
N VAL A 104 7.39 33.24 -21.16
CA VAL A 104 7.39 32.13 -20.22
C VAL A 104 8.77 32.04 -19.62
N ASN A 105 8.88 32.26 -18.29
CA ASN A 105 10.12 32.49 -17.57
C ASN A 105 10.56 31.29 -16.72
N PHE A 106 10.04 30.09 -16.98
CA PHE A 106 10.46 28.87 -16.30
C PHE A 106 10.76 27.76 -17.32
N ALA A 107 11.64 26.85 -16.93
CA ALA A 107 11.89 25.60 -17.64
C ALA A 107 11.03 24.46 -17.05
N GLU A 108 10.64 23.50 -17.88
CA GLU A 108 9.93 22.30 -17.45
C GLU A 108 10.76 21.50 -16.47
N GLY A 109 10.17 21.06 -15.37
CA GLY A 109 10.88 20.35 -14.29
C GLY A 109 11.76 21.22 -13.39
N GLN A 110 11.77 22.53 -13.57
CA GLN A 110 12.53 23.47 -12.75
C GLN A 110 11.90 23.63 -11.36
N ASP A 111 12.74 23.76 -10.34
CA ASP A 111 12.30 24.15 -9.00
C ASP A 111 12.09 25.67 -8.96
N VAL A 112 10.90 26.09 -8.56
CA VAL A 112 10.47 27.48 -8.47
C VAL A 112 10.14 27.84 -7.03
N LYS A 113 10.35 29.10 -6.66
CA LYS A 113 10.01 29.63 -5.33
C LYS A 113 8.68 30.39 -5.41
N LYS A 114 7.97 30.41 -4.29
CA LYS A 114 6.77 31.24 -4.16
C LYS A 114 7.09 32.70 -4.50
N GLY A 115 6.33 33.29 -5.43
CA GLY A 115 6.49 34.65 -5.92
C GLY A 115 7.33 34.79 -7.18
N ASP A 116 8.01 33.72 -7.66
CA ASP A 116 8.75 33.76 -8.93
C ASP A 116 7.77 34.02 -10.09
N VAL A 117 8.15 34.88 -11.02
CA VAL A 117 7.36 35.19 -12.21
C VAL A 117 7.50 34.02 -13.19
N LEU A 118 6.39 33.32 -13.42
CA LEU A 118 6.35 32.15 -14.32
C LEU A 118 6.09 32.56 -15.76
N ALA A 119 5.21 33.55 -15.95
CA ALA A 119 4.82 33.98 -17.26
C ALA A 119 4.29 35.43 -17.25
N GLU A 120 4.29 36.07 -18.41
CA GLU A 120 3.79 37.41 -18.58
C GLU A 120 2.78 37.48 -19.75
N ILE A 121 1.66 38.08 -19.45
CA ILE A 121 0.60 38.42 -20.42
C ILE A 121 0.83 39.86 -20.90
N ASP A 122 0.47 40.16 -22.13
CA ASP A 122 0.56 41.51 -22.69
C ASP A 122 -0.17 42.53 -21.80
N PRO A 123 0.54 43.46 -21.14
CA PRO A 123 -0.05 44.37 -20.18
C PRO A 123 -0.65 45.60 -20.84
N ALA A 124 -0.51 45.80 -22.17
CA ALA A 124 -0.78 47.06 -22.82
C ALA A 124 -2.19 47.61 -22.55
N ILE A 125 -3.20 46.75 -22.63
CA ILE A 125 -4.60 47.13 -22.38
C ILE A 125 -4.82 47.50 -20.90
N TYR A 126 -4.28 46.69 -20.01
CA TYR A 126 -4.41 46.84 -18.55
C TYR A 126 -3.67 48.09 -18.06
N GLN A 127 -2.47 48.34 -18.62
CA GLN A 127 -1.69 49.55 -18.33
C GLN A 127 -2.45 50.79 -18.77
N ALA A 128 -3.04 50.80 -20.00
CA ALA A 128 -3.84 51.90 -20.47
C ALA A 128 -5.06 52.20 -19.58
N GLN A 129 -5.72 51.14 -19.06
CA GLN A 129 -6.84 51.31 -18.13
C GLN A 129 -6.40 51.90 -16.78
N TYR A 130 -5.25 51.47 -16.27
CA TYR A 130 -4.66 52.06 -15.06
C TYR A 130 -4.30 53.52 -15.26
N ASP A 131 -3.63 53.87 -16.36
CA ASP A 131 -3.23 55.25 -16.67
C ASP A 131 -4.45 56.17 -16.87
N GLN A 132 -5.52 55.64 -17.49
CA GLN A 132 -6.80 56.35 -17.62
C GLN A 132 -7.42 56.68 -16.24
N ALA A 133 -7.42 55.70 -15.32
CA ALA A 133 -7.95 55.91 -13.98
C ALA A 133 -7.12 56.92 -13.18
N VAL A 134 -5.80 56.90 -13.32
CA VAL A 134 -4.89 57.87 -12.69
C VAL A 134 -5.14 59.28 -13.23
N ALA A 135 -5.28 59.42 -14.57
CA ALA A 135 -5.57 60.70 -15.19
C ALA A 135 -6.93 61.28 -14.77
N LYS A 136 -7.95 60.42 -14.60
CA LYS A 136 -9.27 60.82 -14.11
C LYS A 136 -9.22 61.39 -12.68
N LYS A 137 -8.52 60.69 -11.77
CA LYS A 137 -8.30 61.18 -10.41
C LYS A 137 -7.58 62.53 -10.41
N ALA A 138 -6.52 62.71 -11.21
CA ALA A 138 -5.78 63.95 -11.33
C ALA A 138 -6.67 65.10 -11.82
N GLN A 139 -7.59 64.87 -12.77
CA GLN A 139 -8.59 65.81 -13.21
C GLN A 139 -9.49 66.27 -12.04
N ASP A 140 -10.00 65.31 -11.26
CA ASP A 140 -10.93 65.60 -10.15
C ASP A 140 -10.21 66.23 -8.94
N GLU A 141 -8.93 65.97 -8.77
CA GLU A 141 -8.09 66.68 -7.78
C GLU A 141 -7.89 68.14 -8.17
N ALA A 142 -7.65 68.43 -9.46
CA ALA A 142 -7.57 69.81 -9.97
C ALA A 142 -8.90 70.56 -9.78
N GLN A 143 -10.04 69.85 -10.04
CA GLN A 143 -11.36 70.38 -9.78
C GLN A 143 -11.60 70.69 -8.30
N LEU A 144 -11.19 69.81 -7.43
CA LEU A 144 -11.24 70.01 -5.98
C LEU A 144 -10.43 71.23 -5.52
N ALA A 145 -9.23 71.41 -6.09
CA ALA A 145 -8.40 72.55 -5.78
C ALA A 145 -9.13 73.88 -6.08
N ASN A 146 -9.78 73.95 -7.25
CA ASN A 146 -10.59 75.13 -7.65
C ASN A 146 -11.77 75.31 -6.66
N GLN A 147 -12.53 74.28 -6.37
CA GLN A 147 -13.67 74.36 -5.44
C GLN A 147 -13.25 74.77 -4.00
N LYS A 148 -12.08 74.37 -3.51
CA LYS A 148 -11.51 74.80 -2.24
C LYS A 148 -11.17 76.32 -2.28
N LEU A 149 -10.60 76.82 -3.34
CA LEU A 149 -10.34 78.25 -3.49
C LEU A 149 -11.62 79.03 -3.44
N ASP A 150 -12.67 78.58 -4.16
CA ASP A 150 -13.98 79.24 -4.17
C ASP A 150 -14.62 79.15 -2.76
N LEU A 151 -14.53 78.01 -2.08
CA LEU A 151 -15.00 77.91 -0.67
C LEU A 151 -14.35 78.96 0.20
N THR A 152 -13.01 79.10 0.13
CA THR A 152 -12.25 80.06 0.94
C THR A 152 -12.74 81.47 0.66
N ARG A 153 -13.00 81.82 -0.61
CA ARG A 153 -13.56 83.16 -1.01
C ARG A 153 -14.94 83.35 -0.40
N TYR A 154 -15.87 82.39 -0.52
CA TYR A 154 -17.23 82.50 -0.01
C TYR A 154 -17.25 82.57 1.55
N GLU A 155 -16.37 81.82 2.24
CA GLU A 155 -16.24 81.91 3.67
C GLU A 155 -15.73 83.28 4.16
N GLN A 156 -14.75 83.89 3.43
CA GLN A 156 -14.28 85.27 3.71
C GLN A 156 -15.36 86.31 3.47
N LEU A 157 -16.13 86.17 2.40
CA LEU A 157 -17.24 87.09 2.10
C LEU A 157 -18.35 86.95 3.14
N ALA A 158 -18.68 85.74 3.56
CA ALA A 158 -19.68 85.48 4.60
C ALA A 158 -19.24 86.01 5.97
N ALA A 159 -17.95 85.93 6.30
CA ALA A 159 -17.38 86.42 7.55
C ALA A 159 -17.39 87.98 7.63
N SER A 160 -17.22 88.67 6.44
CA SER A 160 -17.29 90.11 6.36
C SER A 160 -18.71 90.63 6.18
N ASN A 161 -19.76 89.84 6.28
CA ASN A 161 -21.16 90.14 5.98
C ASN A 161 -21.41 90.69 4.53
N ALA A 162 -20.47 90.48 3.62
CA ALA A 162 -20.58 90.87 2.22
C ALA A 162 -21.10 89.76 1.29
N GLY A 163 -21.32 88.50 1.83
CA GLY A 163 -21.80 87.37 1.11
C GLY A 163 -22.84 86.55 1.87
N SER A 164 -23.50 85.61 1.19
CA SER A 164 -24.51 84.74 1.73
C SER A 164 -23.87 83.55 2.43
N LYS A 165 -24.22 83.25 3.72
CA LYS A 165 -23.84 82.06 4.44
C LYS A 165 -24.29 80.79 3.72
N GLN A 166 -25.47 80.86 3.05
CA GLN A 166 -25.98 79.71 2.31
C GLN A 166 -25.04 79.33 1.12
N GLN A 167 -24.42 80.33 0.45
CA GLN A 167 -23.44 80.05 -0.58
C GLN A 167 -22.19 79.37 -0.08
N ALA A 168 -21.68 79.79 1.07
CA ALA A 168 -20.53 79.09 1.72
C ALA A 168 -20.86 77.65 2.12
N ASP A 169 -22.06 77.40 2.68
CA ASP A 169 -22.49 76.07 3.07
C ASP A 169 -22.72 75.16 1.84
N THR A 170 -23.30 75.68 0.77
CA THR A 170 -23.46 74.99 -0.52
C THR A 170 -22.09 74.59 -1.09
N GLN A 171 -21.15 75.57 -1.08
CA GLN A 171 -19.79 75.28 -1.57
C GLN A 171 -19.04 74.31 -0.71
N ARG A 172 -19.25 74.31 0.63
CA ARG A 172 -18.65 73.28 1.54
C ARG A 172 -19.18 71.89 1.21
N ALA A 173 -20.50 71.76 0.92
CA ALA A 173 -21.10 70.51 0.49
C ALA A 173 -20.51 70.01 -0.85
N THR A 174 -20.31 70.96 -1.80
CA THR A 174 -19.68 70.63 -3.12
C THR A 174 -18.24 70.17 -2.93
N VAL A 175 -17.44 70.78 -2.08
CA VAL A 175 -16.08 70.34 -1.75
C VAL A 175 -16.12 68.93 -1.12
N ALA A 176 -17.05 68.65 -0.19
CA ALA A 176 -17.20 67.36 0.42
C ALA A 176 -17.61 66.29 -0.61
N GLN A 177 -18.49 66.61 -1.56
CA GLN A 177 -18.87 65.73 -2.65
C GLN A 177 -17.66 65.42 -3.56
N GLN A 178 -16.87 66.44 -3.95
CA GLN A 178 -15.69 66.21 -4.79
C GLN A 178 -14.61 65.38 -4.08
N GLN A 179 -14.44 65.57 -2.77
CA GLN A 179 -13.55 64.70 -1.95
C GLN A 179 -14.03 63.24 -1.93
N ALA A 180 -15.35 63.01 -1.89
CA ALA A 180 -15.91 61.69 -1.99
C ALA A 180 -15.67 61.05 -3.37
N LEU A 181 -15.79 61.86 -4.46
CA LEU A 181 -15.51 61.41 -5.80
C LEU A 181 -14.05 60.98 -5.99
N ILE A 182 -13.08 61.74 -5.47
CA ILE A 182 -11.66 61.40 -5.50
C ILE A 182 -11.39 60.08 -4.76
N ARG A 183 -12.09 59.80 -3.63
CA ARG A 183 -11.98 58.51 -2.96
C ARG A 183 -12.52 57.36 -3.82
N SER A 184 -13.59 57.61 -4.60
CA SER A 184 -14.10 56.63 -5.56
C SER A 184 -13.11 56.38 -6.68
N ASP A 185 -12.48 57.46 -7.21
CA ASP A 185 -11.44 57.32 -8.25
C ASP A 185 -10.23 56.51 -7.75
N GLN A 186 -9.84 56.73 -6.50
CA GLN A 186 -8.78 55.91 -5.88
C GLN A 186 -9.14 54.43 -5.89
N ALA A 187 -10.38 54.07 -5.57
CA ALA A 187 -10.81 52.65 -5.61
C ALA A 187 -10.79 52.07 -7.04
N VAL A 188 -11.09 52.92 -8.04
CA VAL A 188 -10.97 52.52 -9.47
C VAL A 188 -9.50 52.31 -9.86
N ILE A 189 -8.59 53.14 -9.38
CA ILE A 189 -7.14 52.98 -9.61
C ILE A 189 -6.66 51.68 -8.95
N ASP A 190 -7.04 51.43 -7.71
CA ASP A 190 -6.64 50.23 -6.96
C ASP A 190 -7.12 48.96 -7.67
N ASN A 191 -8.34 48.97 -8.21
CA ASN A 191 -8.89 47.86 -9.00
C ASN A 191 -8.10 47.66 -10.31
N ALA A 192 -7.82 48.73 -11.05
CA ALA A 192 -7.05 48.67 -12.30
C ALA A 192 -5.62 48.18 -12.04
N GLN A 193 -5.00 48.62 -10.94
CA GLN A 193 -3.67 48.19 -10.52
C GLN A 193 -3.66 46.70 -10.17
N ALA A 194 -4.66 46.21 -9.43
CA ALA A 194 -4.81 44.80 -9.12
C ALA A 194 -4.93 43.97 -10.40
N THR A 195 -5.78 44.38 -11.33
CA THR A 195 -5.98 43.72 -12.62
C THR A 195 -4.70 43.72 -13.47
N LEU A 196 -3.96 44.84 -13.50
CA LEU A 196 -2.66 44.94 -14.15
C LEU A 196 -1.64 43.99 -13.50
N SER A 197 -1.65 43.83 -12.17
CA SER A 197 -0.77 42.91 -11.48
C SER A 197 -0.98 41.46 -11.89
N TYR A 198 -2.19 41.07 -12.28
CA TYR A 198 -2.53 39.71 -12.73
C TYR A 198 -1.95 39.36 -14.11
N THR A 199 -1.43 40.35 -14.85
CA THR A 199 -0.71 40.10 -16.11
C THR A 199 0.63 39.40 -15.85
N LYS A 200 1.19 39.53 -14.65
CA LYS A 200 2.36 38.76 -14.19
C LYS A 200 1.89 37.55 -13.40
N ILE A 201 2.00 36.39 -14.03
CA ILE A 201 1.61 35.10 -13.40
C ILE A 201 2.75 34.63 -12.52
N VAL A 202 2.52 34.57 -11.22
CA VAL A 202 3.53 34.18 -10.22
C VAL A 202 3.24 32.83 -9.59
N ALA A 203 4.29 32.15 -9.13
CA ALA A 203 4.19 30.90 -8.42
C ALA A 203 3.50 31.08 -7.04
N PRO A 204 2.36 30.42 -6.77
CA PRO A 204 1.64 30.57 -5.51
C PRO A 204 2.32 29.80 -4.35
N LEU A 205 3.14 28.80 -4.67
CA LEU A 205 3.92 28.01 -3.72
C LEU A 205 5.29 27.65 -4.31
N SER A 206 6.23 27.29 -3.41
CA SER A 206 7.53 26.75 -3.82
C SER A 206 7.39 25.26 -4.12
N GLY A 207 7.97 24.81 -5.23
CA GLY A 207 7.89 23.41 -5.66
C GLY A 207 8.47 23.23 -7.06
N ARG A 208 8.25 22.06 -7.64
CA ARG A 208 8.70 21.74 -8.99
C ARG A 208 7.61 22.04 -10.01
N ALA A 209 7.96 22.82 -11.02
CA ALA A 209 7.09 23.07 -12.17
C ALA A 209 6.98 21.79 -13.03
N GLY A 210 5.78 21.43 -13.40
CA GLY A 210 5.50 20.33 -14.33
C GLY A 210 5.76 20.72 -15.79
N LEU A 211 5.15 19.96 -16.69
CA LEU A 211 5.19 20.24 -18.11
C LEU A 211 4.33 21.46 -18.41
N ARG A 212 4.77 22.29 -19.34
CA ARG A 212 4.06 23.47 -19.82
C ARG A 212 2.82 23.06 -20.62
N GLN A 213 1.69 23.66 -20.29
CA GLN A 213 0.41 23.37 -20.96
C GLN A 213 0.11 24.34 -22.09
N VAL A 214 0.76 25.52 -22.09
CA VAL A 214 0.51 26.63 -23.06
C VAL A 214 1.85 27.24 -23.47
N ASP A 215 1.99 27.54 -24.75
CA ASP A 215 3.21 28.12 -25.34
C ASP A 215 3.14 29.64 -25.43
N GLN A 216 4.33 30.25 -25.46
CA GLN A 216 4.49 31.68 -25.74
C GLN A 216 3.85 32.04 -27.11
N GLY A 217 3.11 33.12 -27.14
CA GLY A 217 2.38 33.57 -28.32
C GLY A 217 0.91 33.18 -28.36
N ASN A 218 0.49 32.20 -27.54
CA ASN A 218 -0.92 31.83 -27.45
C ASN A 218 -1.74 32.88 -26.70
N ILE A 219 -3.01 32.97 -27.05
CA ILE A 219 -4.00 33.75 -26.29
C ILE A 219 -4.56 32.80 -25.21
N ILE A 220 -4.53 33.27 -23.99
CA ILE A 220 -5.07 32.54 -22.83
C ILE A 220 -6.25 33.30 -22.24
N HIS A 221 -7.18 32.54 -21.65
CA HIS A 221 -8.36 33.09 -21.00
C HIS A 221 -8.40 32.74 -19.53
N ALA A 222 -8.92 33.61 -18.69
CA ALA A 222 -9.09 33.38 -17.26
C ALA A 222 -10.00 32.18 -16.96
N ALA A 223 -10.90 31.83 -17.89
CA ALA A 223 -11.82 30.69 -17.80
C ALA A 223 -11.20 29.34 -18.21
N ASP A 224 -9.98 29.33 -18.75
CA ASP A 224 -9.34 28.09 -19.23
C ASP A 224 -9.09 27.12 -18.09
N ALA A 225 -9.62 25.91 -18.22
CA ALA A 225 -9.52 24.87 -17.20
C ALA A 225 -8.12 24.25 -17.10
N THR A 226 -7.39 24.20 -18.22
CA THR A 226 -6.08 23.52 -18.32
C THR A 226 -4.98 24.20 -17.50
N GLY A 227 -5.02 25.55 -17.42
CA GLY A 227 -3.96 26.30 -16.74
C GLY A 227 -2.66 26.38 -17.56
N LEU A 228 -1.65 27.02 -16.98
CA LEU A 228 -0.33 27.24 -17.58
C LEU A 228 0.65 26.11 -17.24
N VAL A 229 0.70 25.76 -15.97
CA VAL A 229 1.59 24.75 -15.41
C VAL A 229 1.03 24.25 -14.08
N ILE A 230 1.36 23.00 -13.73
CA ILE A 230 1.09 22.43 -12.42
C ILE A 230 2.37 22.52 -11.58
N ILE A 231 2.31 23.18 -10.43
CA ILE A 231 3.42 23.20 -9.47
C ILE A 231 3.12 22.23 -8.36
N THR A 232 4.08 21.35 -8.09
CA THR A 232 3.97 20.30 -7.11
C THR A 232 5.07 20.42 -6.06
N GLN A 233 4.68 20.47 -4.80
CA GLN A 233 5.62 20.46 -3.68
C GLN A 233 6.14 19.05 -3.45
N LEU A 234 7.43 18.83 -3.69
CA LEU A 234 8.11 17.55 -3.50
C LEU A 234 8.87 17.46 -2.17
N GLN A 235 9.16 18.59 -1.56
CA GLN A 235 9.89 18.72 -0.29
C GLN A 235 9.17 19.73 0.62
N PRO A 236 8.64 19.27 1.77
CA PRO A 236 8.42 17.88 2.15
C PRO A 236 7.34 17.21 1.29
N ILE A 237 7.27 15.86 1.36
CA ILE A 237 6.28 15.05 0.64
C ILE A 237 5.46 14.21 1.63
N ALA A 238 4.28 13.82 1.25
CA ALA A 238 3.41 12.98 2.08
C ALA A 238 3.28 11.57 1.51
N VAL A 239 3.14 10.59 2.40
CA VAL A 239 2.69 9.23 2.03
C VAL A 239 1.37 8.97 2.74
N GLN A 240 0.38 8.62 1.96
CA GLN A 240 -0.92 8.19 2.45
C GLN A 240 -0.99 6.66 2.37
N PHE A 241 -1.17 6.00 3.51
CA PHE A 241 -1.23 4.55 3.61
C PHE A 241 -2.43 4.10 4.41
N SER A 242 -2.81 2.83 4.25
CA SER A 242 -3.99 2.27 4.88
C SER A 242 -3.62 1.18 5.88
N LEU A 243 -4.26 1.19 7.04
CA LEU A 243 -4.16 0.13 8.03
C LEU A 243 -5.55 -0.45 8.37
N PRO A 244 -5.64 -1.74 8.72
CA PRO A 244 -6.90 -2.34 9.16
C PRO A 244 -7.48 -1.62 10.39
N GLN A 245 -8.81 -1.47 10.44
CA GLN A 245 -9.50 -0.78 11.53
C GLN A 245 -9.21 -1.36 12.92
N GLN A 246 -8.87 -2.66 13.03
CA GLN A 246 -8.52 -3.31 14.28
C GLN A 246 -7.29 -2.70 14.96
N GLN A 247 -6.42 -2.03 14.19
CA GLN A 247 -5.20 -1.39 14.69
C GLN A 247 -5.41 0.05 15.16
N ILE A 248 -6.60 0.65 14.92
CA ILE A 248 -6.89 2.06 15.22
C ILE A 248 -6.63 2.40 16.70
N MET A 249 -7.15 1.60 17.61
CA MET A 249 -6.99 1.84 19.05
C MET A 249 -5.52 1.86 19.45
N ARG A 250 -4.73 0.96 18.90
CA ARG A 250 -3.29 0.85 19.16
C ARG A 250 -2.52 2.05 18.60
N VAL A 251 -2.84 2.45 17.36
CA VAL A 251 -2.21 3.60 16.71
C VAL A 251 -2.57 4.88 17.45
N ASN A 252 -3.84 5.11 17.84
CA ASN A 252 -4.27 6.27 18.58
C ASN A 252 -3.61 6.35 19.96
N ALA A 253 -3.55 5.24 20.69
CA ALA A 253 -2.87 5.17 21.97
C ALA A 253 -1.36 5.49 21.84
N ALA A 254 -0.73 5.04 20.78
CA ALA A 254 0.67 5.33 20.48
C ALA A 254 0.87 6.81 20.09
N ALA A 255 0.02 7.36 19.21
CA ALA A 255 0.06 8.76 18.79
C ALA A 255 -0.17 9.73 19.96
N GLY A 256 -0.98 9.35 20.95
CA GLY A 256 -1.18 10.12 22.17
C GLY A 256 0.06 10.20 23.08
N ARG A 257 1.04 9.30 22.91
CA ARG A 257 2.30 9.29 23.66
C ARG A 257 3.41 10.10 22.98
N GLY A 258 3.30 10.35 21.68
CA GLY A 258 4.30 11.11 20.93
C GLY A 258 4.23 10.90 19.42
N ALA A 259 5.15 11.56 18.72
CA ALA A 259 5.27 11.42 17.29
C ALA A 259 5.69 10.00 16.91
N LEU A 260 4.97 9.39 15.97
CA LEU A 260 5.25 8.04 15.50
C LEU A 260 6.14 8.10 14.24
N ALA A 261 7.25 7.36 14.27
CA ALA A 261 8.13 7.21 13.13
C ALA A 261 7.51 6.27 12.09
N VAL A 262 7.69 6.62 10.83
CA VAL A 262 7.19 5.87 9.68
C VAL A 262 8.34 5.69 8.70
N ASP A 263 8.68 4.45 8.40
CA ASP A 263 9.70 4.12 7.42
C ASP A 263 9.04 3.77 6.09
N VAL A 264 9.61 4.25 4.99
CA VAL A 264 9.22 3.90 3.63
C VAL A 264 10.29 3.03 3.01
N PHE A 265 9.86 1.91 2.45
CA PHE A 265 10.74 0.93 1.82
C PHE A 265 10.68 1.03 0.30
N GLY A 266 11.80 0.67 -0.31
CA GLY A 266 11.92 0.49 -1.75
C GLY A 266 11.10 -0.69 -2.27
N ASN A 267 11.15 -0.87 -3.58
CA ASN A 267 10.47 -2.00 -4.24
C ASN A 267 11.02 -3.37 -3.81
N ASP A 268 12.23 -3.39 -3.23
CA ASP A 268 12.84 -4.58 -2.65
C ASP A 268 12.22 -5.00 -1.30
N GLY A 269 11.42 -4.12 -0.68
CA GLY A 269 10.78 -4.35 0.61
C GLY A 269 11.71 -4.36 1.81
N VAL A 270 13.01 -4.12 1.61
CA VAL A 270 14.05 -4.23 2.65
C VAL A 270 14.77 -2.90 2.87
N THR A 271 15.12 -2.19 1.78
CA THR A 271 15.87 -0.93 1.86
C THR A 271 14.97 0.21 2.28
N VAL A 272 15.29 0.87 3.40
CA VAL A 272 14.61 2.10 3.84
C VAL A 272 15.03 3.24 2.92
N ILE A 273 14.06 3.83 2.20
CA ILE A 273 14.27 4.99 1.33
C ILE A 273 14.33 6.27 2.15
N ASP A 274 13.35 6.45 3.04
CA ASP A 274 13.23 7.65 3.87
C ASP A 274 12.47 7.31 5.16
N THR A 275 12.71 8.08 6.22
CA THR A 275 12.01 7.98 7.50
C THR A 275 11.30 9.29 7.78
N GLY A 276 10.01 9.22 7.96
CA GLY A 276 9.15 10.36 8.25
C GLY A 276 8.41 10.24 9.56
N THR A 277 7.42 11.10 9.73
CA THR A 277 6.58 11.14 10.92
C THR A 277 5.09 11.08 10.56
N LEU A 278 4.32 10.35 11.34
CA LEU A 278 2.86 10.34 11.23
C LEU A 278 2.32 11.72 11.61
N LYS A 279 1.57 12.35 10.69
CA LYS A 279 0.99 13.69 10.89
C LYS A 279 -0.51 13.66 11.10
N GLY A 280 -1.19 12.69 10.51
CA GLY A 280 -2.64 12.64 10.59
C GLY A 280 -3.18 11.23 10.47
N ILE A 281 -4.29 11.04 11.14
CA ILE A 281 -5.12 9.84 11.06
C ILE A 281 -6.47 10.32 10.55
N ASP A 282 -7.01 9.70 9.52
CA ASP A 282 -8.31 10.05 8.97
C ASP A 282 -9.40 9.83 10.03
N ASN A 283 -10.47 10.59 9.96
CA ASN A 283 -11.60 10.48 10.88
C ASN A 283 -12.66 9.46 10.42
N GLN A 284 -12.47 8.87 9.25
CA GLN A 284 -13.39 7.89 8.66
C GLN A 284 -12.68 6.60 8.31
N VAL A 285 -13.35 5.48 8.60
CA VAL A 285 -12.98 4.16 8.11
C VAL A 285 -13.66 3.94 6.77
N ASP A 286 -12.91 3.49 5.79
CA ASP A 286 -13.47 3.09 4.50
C ASP A 286 -14.30 1.82 4.68
N PRO A 287 -15.64 1.88 4.50
CA PRO A 287 -16.53 0.75 4.78
C PRO A 287 -16.36 -0.39 3.77
N THR A 288 -15.77 -0.14 2.61
CA THR A 288 -15.59 -1.15 1.57
C THR A 288 -14.38 -2.04 1.85
N THR A 289 -13.34 -1.46 2.42
CA THR A 289 -12.08 -2.15 2.72
C THR A 289 -11.86 -2.43 4.20
N GLY A 290 -12.65 -1.81 5.09
CA GLY A 290 -12.46 -1.88 6.54
C GLY A 290 -11.12 -1.30 7.00
N THR A 291 -10.57 -0.34 6.24
CA THR A 291 -9.27 0.28 6.54
C THR A 291 -9.40 1.74 6.90
N LEU A 292 -8.43 2.22 7.66
CA LEU A 292 -8.25 3.61 8.02
C LEU A 292 -7.07 4.19 7.24
N LYS A 293 -7.23 5.41 6.74
CA LYS A 293 -6.16 6.12 6.03
C LYS A 293 -5.32 6.93 7.02
N LEU A 294 -4.03 6.83 6.88
CA LEU A 294 -3.04 7.58 7.64
C LEU A 294 -2.17 8.39 6.70
N LYS A 295 -1.69 9.53 7.18
CA LYS A 295 -0.81 10.43 6.42
C LYS A 295 0.46 10.66 7.21
N ALA A 296 1.60 10.30 6.63
CA ALA A 296 2.93 10.61 7.14
C ALA A 296 3.63 11.61 6.24
N GLU A 297 4.55 12.39 6.80
CA GLU A 297 5.33 13.42 6.12
C GLU A 297 6.81 13.05 6.16
N PHE A 298 7.47 13.24 5.03
CA PHE A 298 8.87 12.88 4.77
C PHE A 298 9.61 14.08 4.20
N SER A 299 10.87 14.24 4.54
CA SER A 299 11.71 15.35 4.03
C SER A 299 11.99 15.23 2.53
N ASN A 300 12.16 14.00 2.05
CA ASN A 300 12.45 13.67 0.65
C ASN A 300 13.70 14.39 0.10
N ASP A 301 14.74 14.54 0.92
CA ASP A 301 15.93 15.32 0.56
C ASP A 301 16.64 14.81 -0.70
N LYS A 302 16.52 13.50 -0.97
CA LYS A 302 17.13 12.84 -2.13
C LYS A 302 16.21 12.72 -3.35
N PHE A 303 14.97 13.27 -3.30
CA PHE A 303 13.96 13.15 -4.35
C PHE A 303 13.64 11.70 -4.80
N GLN A 304 13.71 10.76 -3.87
CA GLN A 304 13.43 9.34 -4.15
C GLN A 304 11.95 9.01 -4.15
N LEU A 305 11.14 9.85 -3.48
CA LEU A 305 9.69 9.71 -3.42
C LEU A 305 9.04 10.65 -4.44
N TRP A 306 8.20 10.08 -5.31
CA TRP A 306 7.49 10.82 -6.34
C TRP A 306 5.97 10.68 -6.18
N PRO A 307 5.20 11.75 -6.35
CA PRO A 307 3.74 11.69 -6.29
C PRO A 307 3.18 10.65 -7.26
N GLY A 308 2.26 9.81 -6.76
CA GLY A 308 1.68 8.70 -7.53
C GLY A 308 2.41 7.37 -7.37
N GLN A 309 3.62 7.34 -6.81
CA GLN A 309 4.37 6.11 -6.55
C GLN A 309 3.70 5.31 -5.42
N PHE A 310 3.64 3.98 -5.57
CA PHE A 310 3.26 3.07 -4.50
C PHE A 310 4.50 2.66 -3.72
N VAL A 311 4.35 2.59 -2.41
CA VAL A 311 5.46 2.29 -1.49
C VAL A 311 4.96 1.39 -0.34
N ASN A 312 5.87 0.55 0.15
CA ASN A 312 5.65 -0.19 1.39
C ASN A 312 6.01 0.71 2.57
N VAL A 313 5.16 0.71 3.57
CA VAL A 313 5.28 1.58 4.74
C VAL A 313 5.29 0.75 5.99
N ARG A 314 6.15 1.08 6.93
CA ARG A 314 6.23 0.48 8.25
C ARG A 314 6.09 1.54 9.34
N LEU A 315 5.00 1.49 10.08
CA LEU A 315 4.70 2.40 11.19
C LEU A 315 5.20 1.79 12.50
N LYS A 316 6.11 2.48 13.19
CA LYS A 316 6.55 2.10 14.53
C LYS A 316 5.54 2.59 15.54
N VAL A 317 4.80 1.67 16.18
CA VAL A 317 3.75 2.03 17.14
C VAL A 317 4.18 1.93 18.60
N GLU A 318 5.13 1.05 18.90
CA GLU A 318 5.53 0.79 20.28
C GLU A 318 6.94 0.22 20.32
N THR A 319 7.59 0.34 21.46
CA THR A 319 8.82 -0.42 21.75
C THR A 319 8.57 -1.20 23.03
N LEU A 320 8.60 -2.53 22.93
CA LEU A 320 8.51 -3.43 24.08
C LEU A 320 9.86 -3.39 24.78
N SER A 321 9.92 -2.71 25.91
CA SER A 321 11.15 -2.60 26.69
C SER A 321 11.42 -3.91 27.44
N GLN A 322 12.69 -4.35 27.48
CA GLN A 322 13.14 -5.54 28.20
C GLN A 322 12.36 -6.82 27.83
N ALA A 323 12.00 -6.96 26.54
CA ALA A 323 11.29 -8.14 26.07
C ALA A 323 12.22 -9.35 26.00
N ILE A 324 11.71 -10.50 26.42
CA ILE A 324 12.41 -11.78 26.25
C ILE A 324 12.27 -12.22 24.80
N VAL A 325 13.40 -12.38 24.15
CA VAL A 325 13.49 -12.73 22.73
C VAL A 325 14.22 -14.06 22.59
N VAL A 326 13.65 -14.93 21.78
CA VAL A 326 14.25 -16.22 21.39
C VAL A 326 14.32 -16.32 19.88
N PRO A 327 15.24 -17.12 19.32
CA PRO A 327 15.22 -17.41 17.89
C PRO A 327 13.87 -17.99 17.46
N THR A 328 13.34 -17.56 16.31
CA THR A 328 12.06 -18.03 15.76
C THR A 328 11.99 -19.55 15.66
N SER A 329 13.12 -20.22 15.37
CA SER A 329 13.25 -21.66 15.30
C SER A 329 12.99 -22.38 16.63
N ALA A 330 13.10 -21.71 17.78
CA ALA A 330 12.81 -22.27 19.09
C ALA A 330 11.29 -22.35 19.38
N VAL A 331 10.47 -21.68 18.62
CA VAL A 331 9.02 -21.63 18.79
C VAL A 331 8.36 -22.66 17.88
N GLN A 332 7.69 -23.63 18.47
CA GLN A 332 7.01 -24.71 17.76
C GLN A 332 5.49 -24.59 17.89
N ARG A 333 4.78 -25.10 16.87
CA ARG A 333 3.32 -25.16 16.87
C ARG A 333 2.87 -26.63 16.92
N GLY A 334 2.05 -26.95 17.91
CA GLY A 334 1.48 -28.28 18.07
C GLY A 334 -0.05 -28.24 18.25
N PRO A 335 -0.68 -29.41 18.41
CA PRO A 335 -2.13 -29.50 18.59
C PRO A 335 -2.66 -28.74 19.81
N ALA A 336 -1.84 -28.61 20.86
CA ALA A 336 -2.17 -27.90 22.10
C ALA A 336 -1.85 -26.38 22.05
N GLY A 337 -1.30 -25.89 20.94
CA GLY A 337 -0.91 -24.49 20.79
C GLY A 337 0.58 -24.28 20.52
N THR A 338 1.05 -23.08 20.79
CA THR A 338 2.46 -22.70 20.62
C THR A 338 3.26 -23.10 21.86
N PHE A 339 4.40 -23.75 21.66
CA PHE A 339 5.26 -24.22 22.76
C PHE A 339 6.74 -24.09 22.36
N SER A 340 7.62 -24.18 23.36
CA SER A 340 9.06 -24.25 23.15
C SER A 340 9.63 -25.38 24.01
N TYR A 341 10.62 -26.08 23.48
CA TYR A 341 11.37 -27.07 24.28
C TYR A 341 12.42 -26.35 25.11
N VAL A 342 12.31 -26.51 26.44
CA VAL A 342 13.26 -25.96 27.42
C VAL A 342 14.09 -27.06 27.98
N ILE A 343 15.41 -26.87 28.01
CA ILE A 343 16.38 -27.84 28.55
C ILE A 343 16.58 -27.55 30.03
N GLY A 344 16.27 -28.52 30.87
CA GLY A 344 16.52 -28.46 32.31
C GLY A 344 17.98 -28.72 32.70
N ASP A 345 18.27 -28.66 34.00
CA ASP A 345 19.63 -28.86 34.55
C ASP A 345 20.18 -30.27 34.33
N ASP A 346 19.29 -31.27 34.20
CA ASP A 346 19.66 -32.69 33.95
C ASP A 346 19.77 -33.02 32.44
N ASP A 347 19.85 -32.03 31.56
CA ASP A 347 19.79 -32.15 30.10
C ASP A 347 18.54 -32.91 29.61
N VAL A 348 17.44 -32.75 30.33
CA VAL A 348 16.12 -33.29 30.01
C VAL A 348 15.26 -32.17 29.45
N VAL A 349 14.56 -32.43 28.34
CA VAL A 349 13.73 -31.47 27.67
C VAL A 349 12.29 -31.51 28.19
N SER A 350 11.72 -30.35 28.44
CA SER A 350 10.29 -30.18 28.73
C SER A 350 9.64 -29.27 27.71
N ALA A 351 8.45 -29.64 27.20
CA ALA A 351 7.64 -28.80 26.31
C ALA A 351 6.85 -27.83 27.16
N ARG A 352 7.21 -26.53 27.11
CA ARG A 352 6.49 -25.47 27.82
C ARG A 352 5.61 -24.69 26.89
N PRO A 353 4.33 -24.50 27.21
CA PRO A 353 3.48 -23.60 26.44
C PRO A 353 4.01 -22.16 26.53
N VAL A 354 4.10 -21.48 25.39
CA VAL A 354 4.61 -20.09 25.29
C VAL A 354 3.60 -19.20 24.63
N THR A 355 3.52 -17.97 25.15
CA THR A 355 2.72 -16.91 24.51
C THR A 355 3.66 -16.01 23.72
N VAL A 356 3.52 -16.02 22.40
CA VAL A 356 4.30 -15.16 21.49
C VAL A 356 3.47 -13.94 21.15
N THR A 357 4.02 -12.74 21.40
CA THR A 357 3.38 -11.45 21.08
C THR A 357 3.73 -10.96 19.69
N GLN A 358 4.97 -11.21 19.28
CA GLN A 358 5.47 -10.83 17.97
C GLN A 358 6.50 -11.82 17.50
N GLN A 359 6.53 -12.10 16.22
CA GLN A 359 7.49 -13.00 15.60
C GLN A 359 7.88 -12.44 14.23
N ASN A 360 9.17 -12.42 13.94
CA ASN A 360 9.73 -12.12 12.63
C ASN A 360 10.51 -13.33 12.10
N GLU A 361 11.26 -13.17 11.02
CA GLU A 361 12.02 -14.27 10.40
C GLU A 361 13.11 -14.85 11.30
N THR A 362 13.70 -14.05 12.17
CA THR A 362 14.86 -14.43 12.99
C THR A 362 14.51 -14.60 14.46
N GLU A 363 13.56 -13.85 14.98
CA GLU A 363 13.31 -13.69 16.41
C GLU A 363 11.83 -13.71 16.74
N ALA A 364 11.50 -14.28 17.90
CA ALA A 364 10.18 -14.30 18.49
C ALA A 364 10.21 -13.66 19.87
N VAL A 365 9.30 -12.74 20.13
CA VAL A 365 9.08 -12.09 21.44
C VAL A 365 8.12 -12.94 22.25
N VAL A 366 8.58 -13.42 23.40
CA VAL A 366 7.82 -14.26 24.30
C VAL A 366 7.34 -13.45 25.50
N ALA A 367 6.01 -13.42 25.69
CA ALA A 367 5.39 -12.74 26.83
C ALA A 367 5.39 -13.61 28.09
N SER A 368 5.28 -14.94 27.94
CA SER A 368 5.23 -15.86 29.07
C SER A 368 5.66 -17.28 28.63
N GLY A 369 6.16 -18.04 29.59
CA GLY A 369 6.54 -19.46 29.40
C GLY A 369 8.04 -19.72 29.35
N ILE A 370 8.88 -18.70 29.18
CA ILE A 370 10.35 -18.82 29.13
C ILE A 370 10.97 -17.79 30.10
N ALA A 371 11.93 -18.25 30.91
CA ALA A 371 12.76 -17.40 31.76
C ALA A 371 14.09 -17.05 31.06
N ILE A 372 14.75 -16.01 31.50
CA ILE A 372 16.04 -15.54 30.94
C ILE A 372 17.14 -16.58 31.11
N SER A 373 17.04 -17.37 32.22
CA SER A 373 18.00 -18.44 32.54
C SER A 373 17.78 -19.75 31.78
N ASP A 374 16.64 -19.88 31.08
CA ASP A 374 16.29 -21.08 30.35
C ASP A 374 17.19 -21.28 29.12
N ARG A 375 17.37 -22.53 28.72
CA ARG A 375 18.00 -22.92 27.44
C ARG A 375 16.91 -23.47 26.52
N VAL A 376 16.68 -22.85 25.37
CA VAL A 376 15.62 -23.26 24.44
C VAL A 376 16.23 -23.98 23.24
N VAL A 377 15.58 -25.06 22.79
CA VAL A 377 16.02 -25.83 21.63
C VAL A 377 15.67 -25.11 20.35
N THR A 378 16.65 -24.90 19.45
CA THR A 378 16.48 -24.25 18.14
C THR A 378 16.48 -25.24 16.98
N THR A 379 17.19 -26.37 17.09
CA THR A 379 17.24 -27.42 16.05
C THR A 379 17.25 -28.80 16.69
N GLY A 380 16.87 -29.85 15.94
CA GLY A 380 16.82 -31.23 16.42
C GLY A 380 15.48 -31.62 17.06
N PHE A 381 14.50 -30.76 17.10
CA PHE A 381 13.20 -30.95 17.77
C PHE A 381 12.31 -32.03 17.16
N ALA A 382 12.53 -32.44 15.90
CA ALA A 382 11.70 -33.45 15.22
C ALA A 382 11.70 -34.83 15.88
N ASN A 383 12.75 -35.13 16.64
CA ASN A 383 12.92 -36.40 17.33
C ASN A 383 12.77 -36.30 18.87
N LEU A 384 12.34 -35.10 19.34
CA LEU A 384 12.14 -34.84 20.77
C LEU A 384 10.75 -35.25 21.22
N ALA A 385 10.69 -35.86 22.39
CA ALA A 385 9.48 -36.10 23.16
C ALA A 385 9.63 -35.46 24.54
N GLU A 386 8.53 -35.27 25.25
CA GLU A 386 8.53 -34.83 26.64
C GLU A 386 9.42 -35.77 27.50
N GLY A 387 10.35 -35.21 28.26
CA GLY A 387 11.27 -35.97 29.10
C GLY A 387 12.46 -36.60 28.36
N ALA A 388 12.69 -36.30 27.08
CA ALA A 388 13.83 -36.83 26.34
C ALA A 388 15.15 -36.21 26.82
N LYS A 389 16.21 -37.04 26.91
CA LYS A 389 17.58 -36.59 27.18
C LYS A 389 18.20 -36.01 25.90
N VAL A 390 18.89 -34.89 26.03
CA VAL A 390 19.55 -34.21 24.90
C VAL A 390 21.04 -34.03 25.13
N ILE A 391 21.78 -33.92 24.03
CA ILE A 391 23.16 -33.43 24.02
C ILE A 391 23.15 -32.11 23.28
N VAL A 392 23.53 -31.06 24.00
CA VAL A 392 23.62 -29.72 23.41
C VAL A 392 24.94 -29.62 22.64
N GLY A 393 24.82 -29.49 21.30
CA GLY A 393 25.94 -29.18 20.42
C GLY A 393 26.40 -27.74 20.60
N ARG A 394 27.70 -27.48 20.51
CA ARG A 394 28.22 -26.12 20.38
C ARG A 394 28.04 -25.65 18.95
N ASP A 395 27.73 -24.36 18.78
CA ASP A 395 27.47 -23.73 17.48
C ASP A 395 28.40 -24.23 16.36
N GLU A 396 27.81 -24.49 15.18
CA GLU A 396 28.37 -24.86 13.88
C GLU A 396 28.78 -26.32 13.60
N GLN A 397 28.74 -27.24 14.53
CA GLN A 397 28.91 -28.65 14.19
C GLN A 397 27.66 -29.43 14.52
N THR A 398 26.77 -29.63 13.54
CA THR A 398 25.74 -30.66 13.60
C THR A 398 26.47 -31.96 13.91
N PRO A 399 26.26 -32.66 15.08
CA PRO A 399 26.80 -33.97 15.29
C PRO A 399 26.21 -34.87 14.19
N GLN A 400 27.00 -35.22 13.19
CA GLN A 400 26.62 -36.27 12.28
C GLN A 400 26.48 -37.53 13.15
N ALA A 401 25.23 -37.98 13.26
CA ALA A 401 25.00 -39.30 13.81
C ALA A 401 25.91 -40.28 13.03
N ASP A 402 26.80 -40.94 13.74
CA ASP A 402 27.74 -41.90 13.18
C ASP A 402 26.93 -43.05 12.54
N LEU A 403 26.54 -42.84 11.30
CA LEU A 403 25.99 -43.88 10.45
C LEU A 403 27.16 -44.69 9.91
N ALA A 404 27.85 -45.39 10.83
CA ALA A 404 28.78 -46.42 10.44
C ALA A 404 28.02 -47.44 9.55
N PRO A 405 28.44 -47.66 8.31
CA PRO A 405 27.78 -48.62 7.45
C PRO A 405 27.91 -50.01 8.03
N ARG A 406 26.80 -50.61 8.45
CA ARG A 406 26.73 -52.03 8.84
C ARG A 406 27.30 -52.85 7.68
N LYS A 407 28.50 -53.51 7.93
CA LYS A 407 29.06 -54.51 7.08
C LYS A 407 28.02 -55.65 6.91
N ARG A 408 27.36 -55.68 5.77
CA ARG A 408 26.64 -56.87 5.31
C ARG A 408 27.69 -57.92 5.00
N GLY A 409 27.68 -59.02 5.77
CA GLY A 409 28.48 -60.22 5.52
C GLY A 409 28.32 -60.69 4.10
N ARG A 410 29.42 -60.72 3.40
CA ARG A 410 29.57 -61.24 2.06
C ARG A 410 29.67 -62.75 2.15
N ARG A 411 28.66 -63.46 1.63
CA ARG A 411 28.77 -64.89 1.35
C ARG A 411 29.56 -65.05 0.05
N ASP A 412 30.66 -65.76 0.19
CA ASP A 412 31.49 -66.22 -0.90
C ASP A 412 30.70 -67.09 -1.91
N SER A 413 30.89 -66.84 -3.18
CA SER A 413 30.86 -67.87 -4.21
C SER A 413 31.83 -67.49 -5.29
N GLN A 414 32.89 -68.32 -5.37
CA GLN A 414 33.92 -68.42 -6.39
C GLN A 414 33.32 -68.71 -7.78
N ALA A 415 33.87 -68.05 -8.82
CA ALA A 415 34.30 -68.72 -10.04
C ALA A 415 34.98 -67.74 -11.01
N LYS A 416 36.29 -67.96 -11.13
CA LYS A 416 37.10 -68.09 -12.34
C LYS A 416 37.12 -66.99 -13.41
N ASP A 417 38.25 -66.40 -13.49
CA ASP A 417 39.07 -65.79 -14.55
C ASP A 417 39.15 -66.64 -15.84
N PRO A 418 39.65 -66.21 -17.06
CA PRO A 418 40.64 -65.16 -17.32
C PRO A 418 40.51 -64.43 -18.70
N GLY A 419 41.21 -63.28 -18.78
CA GLY A 419 41.95 -63.04 -19.98
C GLY A 419 41.80 -61.72 -20.71
N LYS A 420 42.84 -60.98 -20.63
CA LYS A 420 43.55 -60.16 -21.62
C LYS A 420 43.45 -58.62 -21.55
N ASP A 421 44.49 -58.08 -21.07
CA ASP A 421 45.15 -56.79 -21.38
C ASP A 421 45.69 -56.80 -22.82
N PRO A 422 46.30 -55.72 -23.39
CA PRO A 422 46.46 -54.32 -23.00
C PRO A 422 46.50 -53.32 -24.16
N ALA A 423 46.81 -52.08 -23.80
CA ALA A 423 47.59 -51.06 -24.55
C ALA A 423 46.89 -49.76 -24.92
N LYS A 424 47.41 -48.72 -24.29
CA LYS A 424 48.15 -47.57 -24.87
C LYS A 424 47.30 -46.65 -25.79
N ASP A 425 47.31 -45.37 -25.70
CA ASP A 425 48.37 -44.39 -25.67
C ASP A 425 47.80 -42.96 -25.43
N GLN A 426 48.41 -42.18 -24.59
CA GLN A 426 49.00 -40.85 -24.69
C GLN A 426 48.41 -39.92 -25.78
N THR A 427 48.09 -38.67 -25.52
CA THR A 427 48.94 -37.47 -25.34
C THR A 427 48.01 -36.25 -25.38
N LYS A 428 48.23 -35.34 -24.45
CA LYS A 428 48.81 -33.99 -24.54
C LYS A 428 48.17 -33.02 -25.54
N ASP A 429 47.81 -31.91 -25.15
CA ASP A 429 48.35 -30.54 -25.05
C ASP A 429 47.30 -29.49 -25.37
N GLN A 430 47.18 -28.57 -24.52
CA GLN A 430 47.61 -27.16 -24.47
C GLN A 430 46.90 -26.18 -25.43
N VAL A 431 46.33 -25.16 -24.78
CA VAL A 431 46.69 -23.74 -24.90
C VAL A 431 45.95 -22.84 -25.89
N GLN A 432 45.47 -21.77 -25.32
CA GLN A 432 45.52 -20.35 -25.73
C GLN A 432 44.43 -19.73 -26.58
N ASP A 433 43.90 -18.72 -25.95
CA ASP A 433 43.78 -17.30 -26.36
C ASP A 433 43.15 -16.91 -27.70
N GLY A 434 42.28 -15.89 -27.58
CA GLY A 434 42.16 -14.95 -28.68
C GLY A 434 40.77 -14.32 -28.87
N GLN A 435 40.48 -13.22 -28.16
CA GLN A 435 39.76 -12.09 -28.76
C GLN A 435 40.61 -11.49 -29.89
N PRO A 436 40.14 -10.67 -30.85
CA PRO A 436 39.01 -9.74 -30.82
C PRO A 436 38.43 -9.38 -32.24
N ARG A 437 37.38 -8.50 -32.20
CA ARG A 437 37.04 -7.45 -33.19
C ARG A 437 36.52 -7.80 -34.57
N GLY A 438 35.46 -7.02 -34.87
CA GLY A 438 35.23 -6.51 -36.23
C GLY A 438 33.77 -6.38 -36.63
N GLU A 439 33.16 -5.20 -36.44
CA GLU A 439 32.24 -4.60 -37.42
C GLU A 439 32.99 -4.35 -38.73
N PRO A 440 32.38 -4.04 -39.88
CA PRO A 440 31.08 -3.45 -40.13
C PRO A 440 30.42 -3.85 -41.48
N ALA A 441 29.20 -3.29 -41.67
CA ALA A 441 28.67 -2.71 -42.92
C ALA A 441 27.97 -3.56 -43.98
N GLN A 442 26.76 -3.09 -44.22
CA GLN A 442 26.15 -2.66 -45.50
C GLN A 442 25.47 -3.67 -46.41
N ASP A 443 24.28 -3.23 -46.74
CA ASP A 443 23.57 -3.23 -48.03
C ASP A 443 22.75 -4.44 -48.45
N GLY A 444 21.49 -4.07 -48.76
CA GLY A 444 20.86 -4.66 -49.92
C GLY A 444 19.35 -4.93 -49.82
N GLN A 445 18.57 -3.89 -50.14
CA GLN A 445 17.41 -3.92 -51.04
C GLN A 445 16.48 -5.15 -51.11
N GLY A 446 15.19 -4.91 -50.83
CA GLY A 446 14.27 -5.14 -51.94
C GLY A 446 13.09 -6.07 -51.69
N ARG A 447 11.92 -5.49 -51.91
CA ARG A 447 10.63 -6.00 -52.39
C ARG A 447 9.51 -6.22 -51.39
N GLN A 448 8.59 -5.27 -51.40
CA GLN A 448 7.24 -5.30 -52.01
C GLN A 448 6.41 -6.56 -51.72
N GLY A 449 5.31 -6.34 -51.06
CA GLY A 449 4.20 -7.28 -50.94
C GLY A 449 2.98 -6.60 -50.32
N LYS A 450 2.25 -5.89 -51.21
CA LYS A 450 0.85 -5.46 -50.99
C LYS A 450 -0.03 -6.64 -50.61
N LYS A 451 -0.96 -6.43 -49.70
CA LYS A 451 -2.33 -6.93 -49.83
C LYS A 451 -3.28 -6.10 -49.02
N ASP A 452 -4.08 -5.41 -49.76
CA ASP A 452 -5.38 -4.83 -49.44
C ASP A 452 -6.32 -5.86 -48.79
N TRP A 453 -7.10 -5.41 -47.86
CA TRP A 453 -8.48 -5.84 -47.71
C TRP A 453 -9.37 -4.65 -47.37
N GLN A 454 -10.17 -4.35 -48.36
CA GLN A 454 -11.28 -3.42 -48.41
C GLN A 454 -12.45 -3.90 -47.54
N ASN A 455 -13.10 -2.94 -46.94
CA ASN A 455 -14.50 -2.57 -47.06
C ASN A 455 -15.60 -3.63 -46.78
N LYS A 456 -16.47 -3.29 -45.90
CA LYS A 456 -17.92 -3.42 -46.12
C LYS A 456 -18.71 -2.54 -45.14
N ASP A 457 -19.28 -1.54 -45.75
CA ASP A 457 -20.55 -0.88 -45.60
C ASP A 457 -21.73 -1.65 -45.01
N SER A 458 -22.57 -0.94 -44.31
CA SER A 458 -24.03 -0.87 -44.42
C SER A 458 -24.55 0.11 -43.36
N GLU A 459 -24.92 1.31 -43.65
CA GLU A 459 -26.16 1.83 -44.24
C GLU A 459 -27.44 1.18 -43.69
N HIS A 460 -28.22 2.00 -42.97
CA HIS A 460 -29.66 2.15 -43.08
C HIS A 460 -30.09 3.39 -42.28
N ARG A 461 -30.36 4.49 -43.03
CA ARG A 461 -31.65 5.00 -43.56
C ARG A 461 -32.68 5.33 -42.47
N ARG A 462 -32.85 6.68 -42.29
CA ARG A 462 -33.95 7.55 -42.80
C ARG A 462 -35.36 7.21 -42.30
N ARG A 463 -35.95 8.22 -41.67
CA ARG A 463 -37.20 8.97 -42.07
C ARG A 463 -37.66 9.73 -40.85
N SER A 464 -37.63 11.09 -40.84
CA SER A 464 -38.49 12.09 -41.48
C SER A 464 -39.96 12.11 -41.05
N ARG A 465 -40.30 13.29 -40.68
CA ARG A 465 -41.58 14.01 -40.80
C ARG A 465 -42.14 14.45 -39.46
N ASP A 466 -42.24 15.71 -39.22
CA ASP A 466 -43.03 16.78 -39.86
C ASP A 466 -44.25 17.17 -39.01
N GLY A 467 -44.51 18.46 -38.89
CA GLY A 467 -45.75 19.08 -38.45
C GLY A 467 -45.67 19.62 -37.01
N GLY A 468 -45.72 20.85 -36.71
CA GLY A 468 -46.40 21.98 -37.26
C GLY A 468 -46.95 22.79 -36.12
N GLN A 469 -46.61 24.06 -36.14
CA GLN A 469 -47.47 25.25 -35.95
C GLN A 469 -48.20 25.49 -34.60
N ASP A 470 -47.90 26.73 -34.15
CA ASP A 470 -48.82 27.79 -33.71
C ASP A 470 -49.33 27.84 -32.29
N GLY A 471 -49.18 29.01 -31.69
CA GLY A 471 -50.13 29.57 -30.76
C GLY A 471 -49.53 30.39 -29.61
N GLN A 472 -49.16 31.62 -29.88
CA GLN A 472 -49.61 32.88 -29.23
C GLN A 472 -50.34 32.74 -27.89
N GLY A 473 -49.89 33.55 -26.92
CA GLY A 473 -50.78 34.01 -25.87
C GLY A 473 -50.11 34.42 -24.56
N THR A 474 -49.60 35.63 -24.46
CA THR A 474 -49.69 36.47 -23.25
C THR A 474 -51.17 36.93 -23.08
N PRO A 475 -51.67 37.40 -21.89
CA PRO A 475 -51.01 38.18 -20.84
C PRO A 475 -51.55 38.04 -19.39
N ALA A 476 -50.84 38.73 -18.45
CA ALA A 476 -51.32 39.57 -17.35
C ALA A 476 -52.25 39.04 -16.24
N GLY A 477 -51.90 39.43 -15.03
CA GLY A 477 -52.77 39.61 -13.89
C GLY A 477 -52.06 39.28 -12.58
N ARG A 478 -51.45 40.24 -11.88
CA ARG A 478 -51.98 41.12 -10.82
C ARG A 478 -52.51 40.36 -9.58
N ALA A 479 -51.87 40.46 -8.45
CA ALA A 479 -52.10 41.35 -7.29
C ALA A 479 -52.15 40.61 -5.95
N GLN A 480 -51.56 41.28 -4.96
CA GLN A 480 -51.95 41.41 -3.53
C GLN A 480 -51.78 40.17 -2.68
N GLY A 481 -51.21 40.16 -1.50
CA GLY A 481 -50.97 41.23 -0.50
C GLY A 481 -50.87 40.55 0.85
N SER A 482 -50.34 41.33 1.79
CA SER A 482 -50.45 41.26 3.26
C SER A 482 -49.44 40.40 4.00
N ASP A 483 -48.48 41.08 4.68
CA ASP A 483 -48.46 41.47 6.10
C ASP A 483 -48.48 40.35 7.12
N HIS A 484 -47.43 40.29 7.90
CA HIS A 484 -47.38 40.41 9.37
C HIS A 484 -45.96 40.17 9.86
N SER A 485 -45.19 41.14 10.27
CA SER A 485 -44.92 41.68 11.62
C SER A 485 -44.56 40.67 12.69
N GLY A 486 -43.44 40.94 13.38
CA GLY A 486 -43.11 40.56 14.73
C GLY A 486 -41.64 40.17 14.91
N VAL A 487 -40.76 41.08 15.23
CA VAL A 487 -40.30 41.64 16.51
C VAL A 487 -39.48 40.63 17.36
N ALA A 488 -38.17 41.01 17.44
CA ALA A 488 -37.33 41.07 18.66
C ALA A 488 -36.90 39.76 19.34
N LYS A 489 -35.71 39.57 19.86
CA LYS A 489 -34.70 40.30 20.59
C LYS A 489 -33.48 39.41 20.81
N GLN A 490 -32.33 40.08 20.81
CA GLN A 490 -31.11 39.60 21.46
C GLN A 490 -31.24 39.46 23.00
N PRO A 491 -30.28 38.85 23.70
CA PRO A 491 -28.91 39.35 23.77
C PRO A 491 -27.87 38.43 23.16
#